data_bcb2bbaa5ff52a9f8fa115ba7aae19d9
#
_entry.id   bcb2bbaa5ff52a9f8fa115ba7aae19d9
#
_cell.length_a   1.000
_cell.length_b   1.000
_cell.length_c   1.000
_cell.angle_alpha   90.00
_cell.angle_beta   90.00
_cell.angle_gamma   90.00
#
_symmetry.space_group_name_H-M   'P 1'
#
loop_
_entity.id
_entity.type
_entity.pdbx_description
1 polymer ?
#
loop_
_entity_poly.entity_id
_entity_poly.type
_entity_poly.pdbx_seq_one_letter_code
_entity_poly.pdbx_strand_id
1 'polypeptide(L)'
;MRSLNEMAVASQAASQIISNLLLSVASISLLVGGIGIMNILLVSVTERTREIGIRMAVGAKARHILLQFLVEATVLSLVGGLAGTVLGVAAATVISSLAYWPTLLSPPAIIGAFLFSGGVGVFFGFYPARKAARLDPIAALRYE
;
A
#
# COMPACT_ATOMS: atom_id res chain seq x y z
N MET A 1 15.42 25.46 38.14
CA MET A 1 14.69 25.62 36.90
C MET A 1 15.45 25.10 35.66
N ARG A 2 16.79 25.16 35.64
CA ARG A 2 17.61 24.63 34.52
C ARG A 2 17.43 23.13 34.29
N SER A 3 17.39 22.32 35.33
CA SER A 3 17.27 20.85 35.26
C SER A 3 15.94 20.37 34.69
N LEU A 4 14.81 21.05 34.95
CA LEU A 4 13.50 20.68 34.41
C LEU A 4 13.43 20.94 32.90
N ASN A 5 14.00 22.03 32.42
CA ASN A 5 14.06 22.33 30.98
C ASN A 5 14.99 21.33 30.25
N GLU A 6 16.13 20.99 30.86
CA GLU A 6 17.05 19.99 30.29
C GLU A 6 16.42 18.59 30.22
N MET A 7 15.66 18.18 31.23
CA MET A 7 14.91 16.93 31.21
C MET A 7 13.79 16.93 30.16
N ALA A 8 13.07 18.06 30.01
CA ALA A 8 12.03 18.19 29.00
C ALA A 8 12.62 18.10 27.57
N VAL A 9 13.74 18.78 27.33
CA VAL A 9 14.44 18.73 26.05
C VAL A 9 14.96 17.32 25.75
N ALA A 10 15.54 16.64 26.74
CA ALA A 10 16.01 15.27 26.58
C ALA A 10 14.87 14.29 26.29
N SER A 11 13.72 14.42 26.97
CA SER A 11 12.54 13.58 26.72
C SER A 11 11.92 13.83 25.34
N GLN A 12 11.88 15.08 24.88
CA GLN A 12 11.44 15.42 23.52
C GLN A 12 12.38 14.83 22.47
N ALA A 13 13.68 14.95 22.65
CA ALA A 13 14.68 14.39 21.75
C ALA A 13 14.55 12.85 21.67
N ALA A 14 14.38 12.17 22.80
CA ALA A 14 14.16 10.73 22.84
C ALA A 14 12.87 10.32 22.11
N SER A 15 11.76 11.04 22.33
CA SER A 15 10.50 10.81 21.64
C SER A 15 10.62 11.00 20.13
N GLN A 16 11.38 12.01 19.70
CA GLN A 16 11.63 12.27 18.27
C GLN A 16 12.41 11.13 17.61
N ILE A 17 13.45 10.62 18.29
CA ILE A 17 14.25 9.49 17.80
C ILE A 17 13.38 8.24 17.64
N ILE A 18 12.57 7.93 18.66
CA ILE A 18 11.63 6.79 18.61
C ILE A 18 10.64 6.95 17.47
N SER A 19 10.05 8.13 17.31
CA SER A 19 9.10 8.42 16.22
C SER A 19 9.75 8.25 14.85
N ASN A 20 10.97 8.72 14.67
CA ASN A 20 11.72 8.57 13.42
C ASN A 20 12.06 7.10 13.13
N LEU A 21 12.41 6.32 14.14
CA LEU A 21 12.64 4.88 14.00
C LEU A 21 11.35 4.15 13.59
N LEU A 22 10.24 4.43 14.26
CA LEU A 22 8.94 3.83 13.92
C LEU A 22 8.52 4.19 12.50
N LEU A 23 8.70 5.46 12.10
CA LEU A 23 8.41 5.90 10.73
C LEU A 23 9.29 5.19 9.70
N SER A 24 10.57 4.98 10.00
CA SER A 24 11.48 4.25 9.13
C SER A 24 11.06 2.79 8.95
N VAL A 25 10.73 2.11 10.04
CA VAL A 25 10.22 0.72 10.01
C VAL A 25 8.92 0.63 9.24
N ALA A 26 7.97 1.57 9.47
CA ALA A 26 6.71 1.63 8.75
C ALA A 26 6.92 1.85 7.24
N SER A 27 7.87 2.72 6.86
CA SER A 27 8.20 3.00 5.46
C SER A 27 8.77 1.76 4.76
N ILE A 28 9.69 1.04 5.41
CA ILE A 28 10.24 -0.21 4.88
C ILE A 28 9.15 -1.27 4.74
N SER A 29 8.30 -1.43 5.75
CA SER A 29 7.17 -2.37 5.72
C SER A 29 6.21 -2.08 4.57
N LEU A 30 5.95 -0.79 4.32
CA LEU A 30 5.12 -0.34 3.20
C LEU A 30 5.75 -0.66 1.84
N LEU A 31 7.06 -0.44 1.69
CA LEU A 31 7.79 -0.79 0.45
C LEU A 31 7.71 -2.30 0.19
N VAL A 32 7.94 -3.12 1.21
CA VAL A 32 7.85 -4.58 1.10
C VAL A 32 6.42 -5.01 0.72
N GLY A 33 5.40 -4.44 1.38
CA GLY A 33 4.00 -4.70 1.06
C GLY A 33 3.62 -4.27 -0.37
N GLY A 34 4.10 -3.10 -0.81
CA GLY A 34 3.90 -2.61 -2.17
C GLY A 34 4.55 -3.50 -3.24
N ILE A 35 5.77 -3.99 -2.98
CA ILE A 35 6.45 -4.97 -3.84
C ILE A 35 5.65 -6.28 -3.88
N GLY A 36 5.04 -6.68 -2.75
CA GLY A 36 4.13 -7.84 -2.68
C GLY A 36 2.93 -7.67 -3.62
N ILE A 37 2.25 -6.53 -3.59
CA ILE A 37 1.14 -6.21 -4.50
C ILE A 37 1.62 -6.26 -5.96
N MET A 38 2.75 -5.66 -6.26
CA MET A 38 3.34 -5.65 -7.61
C MET A 38 3.61 -7.07 -8.10
N ASN A 39 4.17 -7.96 -7.27
CA ASN A 39 4.48 -9.33 -7.63
C ASN A 39 3.20 -10.14 -7.89
N ILE A 40 2.16 -10.01 -7.05
CA ILE A 40 0.86 -10.67 -7.24
C ILE A 40 0.26 -10.24 -8.58
N LEU A 41 0.28 -8.96 -8.89
CA LEU A 41 -0.26 -8.45 -10.15
C LEU A 41 0.57 -8.89 -11.36
N LEU A 42 1.90 -8.99 -11.25
CA LEU A 42 2.75 -9.53 -12.32
C LEU A 42 2.43 -10.99 -12.62
N VAL A 43 2.21 -11.81 -11.60
CA VAL A 43 1.76 -13.21 -11.76
C VAL A 43 0.38 -13.23 -12.41
N SER A 44 -0.57 -12.45 -11.91
CA SER A 44 -1.93 -12.34 -12.50
C SER A 44 -1.90 -11.93 -13.98
N VAL A 45 -1.04 -11.00 -14.37
CA VAL A 45 -0.85 -10.62 -15.80
C VAL A 45 -0.34 -11.79 -16.61
N THR A 46 0.64 -12.56 -16.11
CA THR A 46 1.18 -13.72 -16.83
C THR A 46 0.16 -14.84 -16.98
N GLU A 47 -0.61 -15.15 -15.94
CA GLU A 47 -1.68 -16.14 -15.97
C GLU A 47 -2.81 -15.75 -16.92
N ARG A 48 -3.12 -14.45 -17.05
CA ARG A 48 -4.18 -13.91 -17.91
C ARG A 48 -3.67 -13.42 -19.27
N THR A 49 -2.43 -13.71 -19.63
CA THR A 49 -1.81 -13.20 -20.88
C THR A 49 -2.66 -13.51 -22.13
N ARG A 50 -3.16 -14.74 -22.26
CA ARG A 50 -4.00 -15.17 -23.37
C ARG A 50 -5.35 -14.43 -23.40
N GLU A 51 -5.97 -14.25 -22.26
CA GLU A 51 -7.23 -13.50 -22.12
C GLU A 51 -7.07 -12.03 -22.54
N ILE A 52 -5.98 -11.39 -22.08
CA ILE A 52 -5.63 -10.02 -22.47
C ILE A 52 -5.42 -9.93 -23.98
N GLY A 53 -4.69 -10.92 -24.55
CA GLY A 53 -4.45 -11.01 -25.99
C GLY A 53 -5.75 -11.10 -26.80
N ILE A 54 -6.72 -11.92 -26.38
CA ILE A 54 -8.02 -12.04 -27.02
C ILE A 54 -8.77 -10.69 -26.97
N ARG A 55 -8.78 -10.03 -25.81
CA ARG A 55 -9.45 -8.72 -25.66
C ARG A 55 -8.85 -7.67 -26.60
N MET A 56 -7.53 -7.63 -26.73
CA MET A 56 -6.84 -6.72 -27.64
C MET A 56 -7.10 -7.06 -29.11
N ALA A 57 -7.16 -8.35 -29.47
CA ALA A 57 -7.45 -8.79 -30.83
C ALA A 57 -8.87 -8.41 -31.29
N VAL A 58 -9.85 -8.37 -30.36
CA VAL A 58 -11.22 -7.91 -30.67
C VAL A 58 -11.39 -6.38 -30.51
N GLY A 59 -10.29 -5.62 -30.34
CA GLY A 59 -10.28 -4.16 -30.39
C GLY A 59 -10.22 -3.43 -29.05
N ALA A 60 -9.93 -4.11 -27.93
CA ALA A 60 -9.70 -3.42 -26.68
C ALA A 60 -8.47 -2.53 -26.76
N LYS A 61 -8.62 -1.26 -26.36
CA LYS A 61 -7.50 -0.31 -26.35
C LYS A 61 -6.60 -0.59 -25.15
N ALA A 62 -5.29 -0.43 -25.31
CA ALA A 62 -4.28 -0.59 -24.27
C ALA A 62 -4.63 0.17 -22.97
N ARG A 63 -5.24 1.37 -23.09
CA ARG A 63 -5.70 2.16 -21.94
C ARG A 63 -6.76 1.46 -21.08
N HIS A 64 -7.62 0.65 -21.70
CA HIS A 64 -8.67 -0.08 -20.95
C HIS A 64 -8.05 -1.20 -20.12
N ILE A 65 -7.08 -1.91 -20.69
CA ILE A 65 -6.30 -2.93 -19.96
C ILE A 65 -5.51 -2.29 -18.82
N LEU A 66 -4.82 -1.18 -19.08
CA LEU A 66 -4.08 -0.43 -18.06
C LEU A 66 -4.99 -0.02 -16.90
N LEU A 67 -6.13 0.59 -17.19
CA LEU A 67 -7.07 1.04 -16.16
C LEU A 67 -7.65 -0.12 -15.37
N GLN A 68 -7.96 -1.24 -16.01
CA GLN A 68 -8.48 -2.43 -15.34
C GLN A 68 -7.50 -2.92 -14.27
N PHE A 69 -6.23 -3.15 -14.61
CA PHE A 69 -5.23 -3.61 -13.65
C PHE A 69 -4.89 -2.56 -12.58
N LEU A 70 -4.95 -1.27 -12.95
CA LEU A 70 -4.72 -0.19 -12.00
C LEU A 70 -5.84 -0.10 -10.97
N VAL A 71 -7.10 -0.26 -11.38
CA VAL A 71 -8.25 -0.35 -10.47
C VAL A 71 -8.13 -1.57 -9.57
N GLU A 72 -7.76 -2.74 -10.13
CA GLU A 72 -7.56 -3.97 -9.35
C GLU A 72 -6.49 -3.77 -8.27
N ALA A 73 -5.34 -3.17 -8.61
CA ALA A 73 -4.29 -2.81 -7.66
C ALA A 73 -4.77 -1.87 -6.56
N THR A 74 -5.51 -0.82 -6.95
CA THR A 74 -6.02 0.17 -6.01
C THR A 74 -7.03 -0.43 -5.05
N VAL A 75 -7.95 -1.27 -5.55
CA VAL A 75 -8.95 -1.97 -4.72
C VAL A 75 -8.25 -2.91 -3.72
N LEU A 76 -7.28 -3.72 -4.17
CA LEU A 76 -6.50 -4.59 -3.27
C LEU A 76 -5.80 -3.79 -2.17
N SER A 77 -5.19 -2.66 -2.53
CA SER A 77 -4.51 -1.79 -1.57
C SER A 77 -5.48 -1.13 -0.60
N LEU A 78 -6.66 -0.68 -1.04
CA LEU A 78 -7.68 -0.10 -0.18
C LEU A 78 -8.26 -1.13 0.80
N VAL A 79 -8.52 -2.35 0.34
CA VAL A 79 -8.98 -3.46 1.21
C VAL A 79 -7.91 -3.78 2.27
N GLY A 80 -6.64 -3.89 1.86
CA GLY A 80 -5.52 -4.06 2.78
C GLY A 80 -5.37 -2.90 3.75
N GLY A 81 -5.52 -1.66 3.26
CA GLY A 81 -5.48 -0.44 4.07
C GLY A 81 -6.61 -0.36 5.09
N LEU A 82 -7.82 -0.78 4.71
CA LEU A 82 -8.96 -0.87 5.64
C LEU A 82 -8.69 -1.91 6.73
N ALA A 83 -8.26 -3.12 6.34
CA ALA A 83 -7.91 -4.17 7.28
C ALA A 83 -6.79 -3.74 8.23
N GLY A 84 -5.72 -3.13 7.70
CA GLY A 84 -4.62 -2.60 8.50
C GLY A 84 -5.06 -1.49 9.46
N THR A 85 -5.94 -0.59 9.02
CA THR A 85 -6.50 0.46 9.87
C THR A 85 -7.33 -0.12 11.02
N VAL A 86 -8.20 -1.09 10.72
CA VAL A 86 -9.02 -1.75 11.75
C VAL A 86 -8.13 -2.48 12.76
N LEU A 87 -7.14 -3.24 12.30
CA LEU A 87 -6.19 -3.94 13.17
C LEU A 87 -5.36 -2.95 14.00
N GLY A 88 -4.90 -1.86 13.40
CA GLY A 88 -4.12 -0.82 14.09
C GLY A 88 -4.92 -0.14 15.20
N VAL A 89 -6.17 0.24 14.93
CA VAL A 89 -7.08 0.82 15.93
C VAL A 89 -7.40 -0.19 17.04
N ALA A 90 -7.70 -1.43 16.67
CA ALA A 90 -7.98 -2.49 17.65
C ALA A 90 -6.76 -2.75 18.55
N ALA A 91 -5.57 -2.86 17.97
CA ALA A 91 -4.33 -3.04 18.74
C ALA A 91 -4.07 -1.85 19.69
N ALA A 92 -4.23 -0.62 19.19
CA ALA A 92 -4.05 0.58 20.01
C ALA A 92 -5.01 0.63 21.19
N THR A 93 -6.29 0.30 20.99
CA THR A 93 -7.31 0.27 22.07
C THR A 93 -7.04 -0.83 23.09
N VAL A 94 -6.63 -2.03 22.65
CA VAL A 94 -6.27 -3.14 23.54
C VAL A 94 -5.04 -2.78 24.39
N ILE A 95 -3.99 -2.23 23.78
CA ILE A 95 -2.78 -1.80 24.50
C ILE A 95 -3.12 -0.71 25.50
N SER A 96 -3.94 0.27 25.11
CA SER A 96 -4.38 1.34 26.01
C SER A 96 -5.10 0.80 27.26
N SER A 97 -5.96 -0.20 27.06
CA SER A 97 -6.73 -0.79 28.17
C SER A 97 -5.89 -1.66 29.09
N LEU A 98 -4.93 -2.43 28.54
CA LEU A 98 -4.09 -3.35 29.32
C LEU A 98 -2.91 -2.66 30.01
N ALA A 99 -2.28 -1.71 29.34
CA ALA A 99 -1.10 -1.02 29.84
C ALA A 99 -1.42 0.30 30.56
N TYR A 100 -2.70 0.71 30.63
CA TYR A 100 -3.13 2.02 31.11
C TYR A 100 -2.40 3.19 30.44
N TRP A 101 -2.02 3.01 29.18
CA TRP A 101 -1.27 3.99 28.40
C TRP A 101 -2.24 4.81 27.57
N PRO A 102 -2.33 6.14 27.75
CA PRO A 102 -3.24 6.97 26.97
C PRO A 102 -2.82 6.99 25.49
N THR A 103 -3.66 6.41 24.65
CA THR A 103 -3.48 6.46 23.18
C THR A 103 -4.40 7.51 22.59
N LEU A 104 -3.84 8.43 21.80
CA LEU A 104 -4.59 9.43 21.07
C LEU A 104 -4.81 8.95 19.63
N LEU A 105 -6.02 8.52 19.34
CA LEU A 105 -6.43 8.19 17.98
C LEU A 105 -6.82 9.47 17.25
N SER A 106 -6.09 9.82 16.21
CA SER A 106 -6.35 10.99 15.38
C SER A 106 -7.17 10.60 14.14
N PRO A 107 -8.46 10.99 14.04
CA PRO A 107 -9.27 10.71 12.85
C PRO A 107 -8.64 11.18 11.53
N PRO A 108 -8.03 12.39 11.45
CA PRO A 108 -7.33 12.80 10.24
C PRO A 108 -6.18 11.88 9.84
N ALA A 109 -5.42 11.35 10.81
CA ALA A 109 -4.33 10.42 10.53
C ALA A 109 -4.85 9.09 9.99
N ILE A 110 -5.98 8.60 10.49
CA ILE A 110 -6.64 7.38 10.02
C ILE A 110 -7.09 7.56 8.56
N ILE A 111 -7.76 8.66 8.25
CA ILE A 111 -8.21 8.98 6.89
C ILE A 111 -6.99 9.12 5.95
N GLY A 112 -5.96 9.83 6.41
CA GLY A 112 -4.72 9.99 5.68
C GLY A 112 -4.04 8.67 5.34
N ALA A 113 -3.95 7.77 6.31
CA ALA A 113 -3.38 6.43 6.12
C ALA A 113 -4.18 5.60 5.09
N PHE A 114 -5.51 5.67 5.14
CA PHE A 114 -6.37 4.99 4.17
C PHE A 114 -6.19 5.54 2.75
N LEU A 115 -6.20 6.86 2.58
CA LEU A 115 -5.98 7.49 1.27
C LEU A 115 -4.57 7.20 0.74
N PHE A 116 -3.58 7.21 1.62
CA PHE A 116 -2.20 6.87 1.27
C PHE A 116 -2.06 5.42 0.79
N SER A 117 -2.80 4.49 1.40
CA SER A 117 -2.87 3.09 0.94
C SER A 117 -3.35 2.99 -0.51
N GLY A 118 -4.37 3.75 -0.91
CA GLY A 118 -4.79 3.83 -2.31
C GLY A 118 -3.69 4.33 -3.24
N GLY A 119 -2.93 5.35 -2.82
CA GLY A 119 -1.77 5.86 -3.54
C GLY A 119 -0.68 4.80 -3.75
N VAL A 120 -0.42 3.98 -2.74
CA VAL A 120 0.51 2.84 -2.81
C VAL A 120 0.04 1.83 -3.86
N GLY A 121 -1.27 1.50 -3.88
CA GLY A 121 -1.86 0.63 -4.90
C GLY A 121 -1.63 1.14 -6.33
N VAL A 122 -1.86 2.43 -6.54
CA VAL A 122 -1.60 3.07 -7.85
C VAL A 122 -0.12 3.01 -8.21
N PHE A 123 0.77 3.35 -7.27
CA PHE A 123 2.22 3.41 -7.52
C PHE A 123 2.79 2.03 -7.88
N PHE A 124 2.55 1.03 -7.06
CA PHE A 124 3.08 -0.32 -7.29
C PHE A 124 2.29 -1.11 -8.33
N GLY A 125 1.01 -0.79 -8.56
CA GLY A 125 0.17 -1.37 -9.60
C GLY A 125 0.47 -0.84 -11.00
N PHE A 126 1.07 0.35 -11.11
CA PHE A 126 1.29 0.98 -12.42
C PHE A 126 2.22 0.17 -13.34
N TYR A 127 3.30 -0.39 -12.80
CA TYR A 127 4.26 -1.16 -13.60
C TYR A 127 3.62 -2.44 -14.19
N PRO A 128 2.99 -3.33 -13.42
CA PRO A 128 2.30 -4.51 -13.98
C PRO A 128 1.15 -4.13 -14.92
N ALA A 129 0.37 -3.12 -14.58
CA ALA A 129 -0.71 -2.63 -15.44
C ALA A 129 -0.19 -2.16 -16.81
N ARG A 130 0.91 -1.42 -16.82
CA ARG A 130 1.58 -0.97 -18.06
C ARG A 130 2.16 -2.14 -18.85
N LYS A 131 2.71 -3.15 -18.18
CA LYS A 131 3.22 -4.38 -18.81
C LYS A 131 2.09 -5.12 -19.52
N ALA A 132 0.94 -5.30 -18.84
CA ALA A 132 -0.26 -5.91 -19.43
C ALA A 132 -0.78 -5.13 -20.65
N ALA A 133 -0.82 -3.80 -20.58
CA ALA A 133 -1.31 -2.92 -21.65
C ALA A 133 -0.41 -2.88 -22.90
N ARG A 134 0.83 -3.37 -22.79
CA ARG A 134 1.82 -3.42 -23.89
C ARG A 134 2.04 -4.81 -24.46
N LEU A 135 1.24 -5.80 -24.08
CA LEU A 135 1.33 -7.13 -24.66
C LEU A 135 1.02 -7.09 -26.15
N ASP A 136 1.81 -7.82 -26.93
CA ASP A 136 1.49 -8.06 -28.33
C ASP A 136 0.38 -9.12 -28.42
N PRO A 137 -0.78 -8.80 -29.04
CA PRO A 137 -1.90 -9.75 -29.14
C PRO A 137 -1.49 -11.06 -29.83
N ILE A 138 -0.64 -11.01 -30.84
CA ILE A 138 -0.20 -12.20 -31.58
C ILE A 138 0.68 -13.09 -30.71
N ALA A 139 1.64 -12.50 -30.00
CA ALA A 139 2.49 -13.22 -29.07
C ALA A 139 1.69 -13.77 -27.88
N ALA A 140 0.74 -13.01 -27.35
CA ALA A 140 -0.11 -13.42 -26.25
C ALA A 140 -1.02 -14.62 -26.57
N LEU A 141 -1.48 -14.74 -27.82
CA LEU A 141 -2.29 -15.88 -28.28
C LEU A 141 -1.48 -17.17 -28.49
N ARG A 142 -0.16 -17.04 -28.67
CA ARG A 142 0.77 -18.19 -28.81
C ARG A 142 1.30 -18.68 -27.46
N TYR A 143 0.97 -18.01 -26.39
CA TYR A 143 1.42 -18.37 -25.04
C TYR A 143 0.62 -19.59 -24.56
N GLU A 144 1.28 -20.75 -24.43
CA GLU A 144 0.80 -21.97 -23.80
C GLU A 144 1.11 -21.97 -22.29
#